data_9ede29479cfab031ad7099b698291800
#
_entry.id   9ede29479cfab031ad7099b698291800
#
_cell.length_a   1.000
_cell.length_b   1.000
_cell.length_c   1.000
_cell.angle_alpha   90.00
_cell.angle_beta   90.00
_cell.angle_gamma   90.00
#
_symmetry.space_group_name_H-M   'P 1'
#
loop_
_entity.id
_entity.type
_entity.pdbx_description
1 polymer ?
#
loop_
_entity_poly.entity_id
_entity_poly.type
_entity_poly.pdbx_seq_one_letter_code
_entity_poly.pdbx_strand_id
1 'polypeptide(L)'
;MRKTKIIGTIGPASEDPAVFREMCLQGLNVARLNFSHGTHPEHQKKIDMIKAVREELGIPIAIMLDTKGPEYRIGTFQNGKIELKDGDAFTFTTRELQGDETTVSVSYKGLMEDLAIGDRILVNNGLVIFEVESLDETDACCRVLTGGVLSDRKSMSFPGKVLNQPFLSDHDREDLLFGIRNGVDFIAASFVSRKQDILDMKEFLHENGGDGIDVIAKIENQSGVDNIEEICSVCEGIMVARGDLGVEVPFTELPAIQKYLITKCRLLGKRVITATEMLESMIEKPRPTRAEISDVANAVYDGTSAVMLSGESAAGKNPVDAVRVMGEIAEETERHIDYVERFRRESYVIRNRVDAISHAACTMAIDLDASAIVVTSLSGLTVRMVSRFRPPVPILGLATNRDSWRKLALSWGVLPVLTEQFPSMEVLNYYAVRAARDVMDLQPGSTIVMTGGDTSGESGNTNVLRIETVP
;
A
#
# COMPACT_ATOMS: atom_id res chain seq x y z
N MET A 1 15.78 8.01 -14.04
CA MET A 1 15.23 6.81 -13.36
C MET A 1 14.21 7.25 -12.33
N ARG A 2 12.98 6.76 -12.45
CA ARG A 2 11.90 7.04 -11.49
C ARG A 2 12.18 6.39 -10.13
N LYS A 3 12.01 7.16 -9.06
CA LYS A 3 12.22 6.72 -7.68
C LYS A 3 10.93 6.20 -7.02
N THR A 4 9.79 6.89 -7.27
CA THR A 4 8.45 6.48 -6.79
C THR A 4 7.98 5.24 -7.52
N LYS A 5 7.46 4.24 -6.81
CA LYS A 5 7.03 2.96 -7.37
C LYS A 5 5.58 3.02 -7.85
N ILE A 6 5.20 2.10 -8.75
CA ILE A 6 3.84 2.00 -9.26
C ILE A 6 3.27 0.62 -8.90
N ILE A 7 2.08 0.63 -8.33
CA ILE A 7 1.26 -0.54 -8.09
C ILE A 7 0.10 -0.50 -9.07
N GLY A 8 -0.18 -1.60 -9.76
CA GLY A 8 -1.34 -1.75 -10.62
C GLY A 8 -2.23 -2.89 -10.16
N THR A 9 -3.53 -2.63 -10.10
CA THR A 9 -4.51 -3.68 -9.81
C THR A 9 -4.76 -4.49 -11.07
N ILE A 10 -4.69 -5.82 -10.95
CA ILE A 10 -4.87 -6.75 -12.06
C ILE A 10 -6.31 -7.22 -12.10
N GLY A 11 -6.95 -6.97 -13.22
CA GLY A 11 -8.34 -7.32 -13.48
C GLY A 11 -8.58 -7.62 -14.96
N PRO A 12 -9.85 -7.63 -15.41
CA PRO A 12 -10.20 -8.00 -16.78
C PRO A 12 -9.46 -7.27 -17.89
N ALA A 13 -9.07 -6.00 -17.66
CA ALA A 13 -8.33 -5.21 -18.65
C ALA A 13 -6.83 -5.53 -18.73
N SER A 14 -6.27 -6.20 -17.71
CA SER A 14 -4.83 -6.43 -17.56
C SER A 14 -4.44 -7.89 -17.29
N GLU A 15 -5.38 -8.84 -17.37
CA GLU A 15 -5.12 -10.27 -17.21
C GLU A 15 -4.60 -10.97 -18.48
N ASP A 16 -4.58 -10.27 -19.63
CA ASP A 16 -3.91 -10.76 -20.82
C ASP A 16 -2.38 -10.66 -20.65
N PRO A 17 -1.62 -11.76 -20.89
CA PRO A 17 -0.17 -11.77 -20.66
C PRO A 17 0.59 -10.71 -21.46
N ALA A 18 0.15 -10.36 -22.69
CA ALA A 18 0.82 -9.36 -23.51
C ALA A 18 0.57 -7.94 -22.95
N VAL A 19 -0.64 -7.66 -22.50
CA VAL A 19 -0.99 -6.39 -21.83
C VAL A 19 -0.21 -6.24 -20.53
N PHE A 20 -0.20 -7.27 -19.68
CA PHE A 20 0.52 -7.25 -18.42
C PHE A 20 2.03 -7.10 -18.64
N ARG A 21 2.61 -7.79 -19.62
CA ARG A 21 4.01 -7.65 -20.02
C ARG A 21 4.34 -6.21 -20.40
N GLU A 22 3.48 -5.57 -21.18
CA GLU A 22 3.69 -4.17 -21.56
C GLU A 22 3.58 -3.23 -20.36
N MET A 23 2.62 -3.44 -19.45
CA MET A 23 2.55 -2.68 -18.19
C MET A 23 3.85 -2.81 -17.37
N CYS A 24 4.45 -3.99 -17.32
CA CYS A 24 5.74 -4.21 -16.68
C CYS A 24 6.86 -3.40 -17.34
N LEU A 25 6.92 -3.37 -18.67
CA LEU A 25 7.89 -2.58 -19.44
C LEU A 25 7.69 -1.07 -19.29
N GLN A 26 6.45 -0.61 -19.07
CA GLN A 26 6.14 0.79 -18.72
C GLN A 26 6.44 1.12 -17.27
N GLY A 27 6.93 0.16 -16.49
CA GLY A 27 7.48 0.40 -15.15
C GLY A 27 6.55 0.05 -14.00
N LEU A 28 5.60 -0.86 -14.16
CA LEU A 28 4.87 -1.48 -13.05
C LEU A 28 5.87 -2.18 -12.11
N ASN A 29 5.68 -2.04 -10.80
CA ASN A 29 6.56 -2.62 -9.79
C ASN A 29 5.86 -3.70 -8.95
N VAL A 30 4.56 -3.55 -8.71
CA VAL A 30 3.75 -4.46 -7.89
C VAL A 30 2.42 -4.72 -8.57
N ALA A 31 2.06 -5.99 -8.69
CA ALA A 31 0.75 -6.44 -9.15
C ALA A 31 -0.15 -6.67 -7.93
N ARG A 32 -1.21 -5.85 -7.78
CA ARG A 32 -2.21 -5.98 -6.72
C ARG A 32 -3.37 -6.85 -7.19
N LEU A 33 -3.78 -7.78 -6.35
CA LEU A 33 -4.96 -8.62 -6.50
C LEU A 33 -5.98 -8.25 -5.42
N ASN A 34 -7.14 -7.74 -5.83
CA ASN A 34 -8.20 -7.33 -4.91
C ASN A 34 -9.13 -8.51 -4.61
N PHE A 35 -9.05 -9.06 -3.41
CA PHE A 35 -9.84 -10.22 -2.96
C PHE A 35 -11.26 -9.86 -2.51
N SER A 36 -11.64 -8.58 -2.54
CA SER A 36 -13.06 -8.19 -2.45
C SER A 36 -13.88 -8.64 -3.67
N HIS A 37 -13.21 -9.03 -4.76
CA HIS A 37 -13.80 -9.44 -6.03
C HIS A 37 -13.12 -10.67 -6.58
N GLY A 38 -13.89 -11.51 -7.27
CA GLY A 38 -13.39 -12.72 -7.92
C GLY A 38 -13.30 -13.91 -6.97
N THR A 39 -12.84 -15.02 -7.50
CA THR A 39 -12.73 -16.32 -6.83
C THR A 39 -11.25 -16.76 -6.79
N HIS A 40 -10.91 -17.69 -5.90
CA HIS A 40 -9.55 -18.26 -5.84
C HIS A 40 -9.06 -18.82 -7.18
N PRO A 41 -9.87 -19.57 -7.98
CA PRO A 41 -9.45 -20.00 -9.30
C PRO A 41 -9.14 -18.87 -10.30
N GLU A 42 -9.86 -17.75 -10.23
CA GLU A 42 -9.57 -16.56 -11.07
C GLU A 42 -8.29 -15.87 -10.61
N HIS A 43 -8.09 -15.73 -9.31
CA HIS A 43 -6.84 -15.19 -8.76
C HIS A 43 -5.65 -16.10 -9.05
N GLN A 44 -5.83 -17.44 -9.04
CA GLN A 44 -4.76 -18.37 -9.39
C GLN A 44 -4.26 -18.15 -10.82
N LYS A 45 -5.15 -17.99 -11.78
CA LYS A 45 -4.78 -17.70 -13.17
C LYS A 45 -3.97 -16.42 -13.30
N LYS A 46 -4.38 -15.36 -12.59
CA LYS A 46 -3.65 -14.07 -12.57
C LYS A 46 -2.26 -14.23 -11.94
N ILE A 47 -2.15 -14.96 -10.83
CA ILE A 47 -0.85 -15.22 -10.17
C ILE A 47 0.07 -16.00 -11.09
N ASP A 48 -0.42 -17.04 -11.76
CA ASP A 48 0.37 -17.86 -12.67
C ASP A 48 0.88 -17.02 -13.86
N MET A 49 0.03 -16.17 -14.42
CA MET A 49 0.39 -15.22 -15.48
C MET A 49 1.46 -14.23 -14.99
N ILE A 50 1.28 -13.61 -13.81
CA ILE A 50 2.26 -12.66 -13.24
C ILE A 50 3.61 -13.36 -13.05
N LYS A 51 3.61 -14.57 -12.50
CA LYS A 51 4.84 -15.35 -12.29
C LYS A 51 5.53 -15.69 -13.61
N ALA A 52 4.80 -16.09 -14.64
CA ALA A 52 5.35 -16.41 -15.94
C ALA A 52 6.00 -15.17 -16.60
N VAL A 53 5.29 -14.05 -16.62
CA VAL A 53 5.80 -12.81 -17.26
C VAL A 53 7.01 -12.24 -16.50
N ARG A 54 6.99 -12.22 -15.16
CA ARG A 54 8.16 -11.72 -14.41
C ARG A 54 9.41 -12.58 -14.59
N GLU A 55 9.27 -13.91 -14.71
CA GLU A 55 10.40 -14.81 -15.00
C GLU A 55 10.91 -14.59 -16.43
N GLU A 56 10.02 -14.44 -17.43
CA GLU A 56 10.40 -14.11 -18.81
C GLU A 56 11.20 -12.81 -18.87
N LEU A 57 10.75 -11.77 -18.20
CA LEU A 57 11.39 -10.46 -18.21
C LEU A 57 12.60 -10.35 -17.29
N GLY A 58 12.78 -11.27 -16.34
CA GLY A 58 13.85 -11.22 -15.35
C GLY A 58 13.75 -10.04 -14.39
N ILE A 59 12.54 -9.54 -14.09
CA ILE A 59 12.31 -8.34 -13.26
C ILE A 59 11.53 -8.66 -11.98
N PRO A 60 11.74 -7.88 -10.88
CA PRO A 60 11.17 -8.16 -9.57
C PRO A 60 9.73 -7.64 -9.41
N ILE A 61 8.79 -8.14 -10.21
CA ILE A 61 7.39 -7.81 -9.98
C ILE A 61 6.90 -8.53 -8.74
N ALA A 62 6.54 -7.78 -7.70
CA ALA A 62 5.95 -8.33 -6.48
C ALA A 62 4.44 -8.54 -6.63
N ILE A 63 3.89 -9.48 -5.86
CA ILE A 63 2.45 -9.77 -5.80
C ILE A 63 1.92 -9.29 -4.46
N MET A 64 0.88 -8.46 -4.50
CA MET A 64 0.17 -7.96 -3.32
C MET A 64 -1.25 -8.52 -3.30
N LEU A 65 -1.59 -9.27 -2.24
CA LEU A 65 -2.95 -9.68 -1.92
C LEU A 65 -3.59 -8.59 -1.08
N ASP A 66 -4.69 -8.02 -1.54
CA ASP A 66 -5.46 -7.01 -0.81
C ASP A 66 -6.73 -7.68 -0.26
N THR A 67 -6.82 -7.79 1.08
CA THR A 67 -7.89 -8.49 1.76
C THR A 67 -9.21 -7.73 1.66
N LYS A 68 -10.32 -8.44 1.79
CA LYS A 68 -11.64 -7.82 1.86
C LYS A 68 -11.81 -7.05 3.18
N GLY A 69 -11.35 -7.64 4.27
CA GLY A 69 -11.52 -7.09 5.61
C GLY A 69 -12.96 -7.13 6.13
N PRO A 70 -13.20 -6.58 7.32
CA PRO A 70 -14.53 -6.52 7.92
C PRO A 70 -15.41 -5.52 7.16
N GLU A 71 -16.30 -6.04 6.33
CA GLU A 71 -17.25 -5.23 5.57
C GLU A 71 -18.65 -5.34 6.15
N TYR A 72 -19.26 -4.18 6.39
CA TYR A 72 -20.63 -4.07 6.89
C TYR A 72 -21.54 -3.69 5.75
N ARG A 73 -22.69 -4.38 5.65
CA ARG A 73 -23.66 -4.15 4.59
C ARG A 73 -25.08 -4.19 5.12
N ILE A 74 -25.96 -3.42 4.50
CA ILE A 74 -27.41 -3.61 4.64
C ILE A 74 -27.86 -4.86 3.90
N GLY A 75 -29.02 -5.38 4.27
CA GLY A 75 -29.67 -6.50 3.62
C GLY A 75 -30.26 -6.16 2.24
N THR A 76 -31.30 -6.88 1.86
CA THR A 76 -32.02 -6.69 0.60
C THR A 76 -33.41 -6.10 0.83
N PHE A 77 -33.91 -5.34 -0.13
CA PHE A 77 -35.25 -4.76 -0.10
C PHE A 77 -36.25 -5.57 -0.91
N GLN A 78 -37.56 -5.51 -0.54
CA GLN A 78 -38.63 -6.20 -1.25
C GLN A 78 -38.67 -5.82 -2.74
N ASN A 79 -38.39 -4.56 -3.07
CA ASN A 79 -38.38 -4.03 -4.43
C ASN A 79 -36.97 -3.77 -4.99
N GLY A 80 -35.91 -4.33 -4.35
CA GLY A 80 -34.51 -4.16 -4.75
C GLY A 80 -33.93 -2.76 -4.46
N LYS A 81 -34.78 -1.77 -4.21
CA LYS A 81 -34.37 -0.40 -3.86
C LYS A 81 -35.49 0.37 -3.18
N ILE A 82 -35.12 1.37 -2.41
CA ILE A 82 -36.04 2.36 -1.79
C ILE A 82 -35.51 3.76 -2.03
N GLU A 83 -36.34 4.78 -1.82
CA GLU A 83 -35.97 6.20 -1.83
C GLU A 83 -36.32 6.81 -0.49
N LEU A 84 -35.33 7.44 0.17
CA LEU A 84 -35.47 8.10 1.46
C LEU A 84 -35.30 9.60 1.30
N LYS A 85 -36.03 10.38 2.11
CA LYS A 85 -35.93 11.84 2.15
C LYS A 85 -35.32 12.32 3.46
N ASP A 86 -34.75 13.50 3.44
CA ASP A 86 -34.26 14.16 4.65
C ASP A 86 -35.38 14.27 5.68
N GLY A 87 -35.08 13.86 6.91
CA GLY A 87 -36.03 13.85 8.04
C GLY A 87 -36.86 12.58 8.19
N ASP A 88 -36.82 11.65 7.24
CA ASP A 88 -37.53 10.36 7.38
C ASP A 88 -36.98 9.57 8.57
N ALA A 89 -37.84 8.78 9.22
CA ALA A 89 -37.44 7.79 10.21
C ALA A 89 -37.09 6.47 9.51
N PHE A 90 -35.97 5.83 9.89
CA PHE A 90 -35.52 4.57 9.29
C PHE A 90 -34.86 3.69 10.35
N THR A 91 -35.06 2.38 10.29
CA THR A 91 -34.56 1.44 11.28
C THR A 91 -33.58 0.44 10.67
N PHE A 92 -32.37 0.34 11.26
CA PHE A 92 -31.44 -0.77 11.01
C PHE A 92 -31.67 -1.85 12.05
N THR A 93 -31.80 -3.12 11.62
CA THR A 93 -32.07 -4.23 12.53
C THR A 93 -31.10 -5.39 12.34
N THR A 94 -30.73 -6.04 13.46
CA THR A 94 -29.95 -7.29 13.44
C THR A 94 -30.82 -8.52 13.13
N ARG A 95 -32.14 -8.38 13.13
CA ARG A 95 -33.07 -9.43 12.73
C ARG A 95 -32.97 -9.67 11.24
N GLU A 96 -33.15 -10.95 10.83
CA GLU A 96 -33.18 -11.29 9.40
C GLU A 96 -34.54 -11.00 8.83
N LEU A 97 -34.62 -10.04 7.93
CA LEU A 97 -35.83 -9.67 7.21
C LEU A 97 -35.49 -9.10 5.83
N GLN A 98 -36.48 -9.13 4.96
CA GLN A 98 -36.44 -8.37 3.71
C GLN A 98 -36.90 -6.94 3.98
N GLY A 99 -36.05 -5.97 3.67
CA GLY A 99 -36.30 -4.56 4.00
C GLY A 99 -37.39 -3.90 3.16
N ASP A 100 -37.87 -2.77 3.66
CA ASP A 100 -38.87 -1.89 3.03
C ASP A 100 -38.46 -0.40 3.22
N GLU A 101 -39.42 0.52 3.04
CA GLU A 101 -39.17 1.98 3.17
C GLU A 101 -38.87 2.42 4.61
N THR A 102 -38.99 1.54 5.61
CA THR A 102 -38.89 1.87 7.04
C THR A 102 -37.78 1.11 7.76
N THR A 103 -37.39 -0.04 7.25
CA THR A 103 -36.49 -0.96 7.99
C THR A 103 -35.64 -1.80 7.04
N VAL A 104 -34.38 -2.06 7.41
CA VAL A 104 -33.54 -3.04 6.70
C VAL A 104 -32.66 -3.82 7.69
N SER A 105 -32.39 -5.09 7.39
CA SER A 105 -31.44 -5.91 8.14
C SER A 105 -30.00 -5.45 7.92
N VAL A 106 -29.10 -5.74 8.88
CA VAL A 106 -27.67 -5.49 8.77
C VAL A 106 -26.86 -6.77 8.93
N SER A 107 -25.70 -6.84 8.27
CA SER A 107 -24.82 -8.01 8.32
C SER A 107 -24.15 -8.22 9.68
N TYR A 108 -23.81 -7.16 10.39
CA TYR A 108 -23.13 -7.22 11.67
C TYR A 108 -24.11 -7.34 12.83
N LYS A 109 -24.08 -8.49 13.53
CA LYS A 109 -25.04 -8.80 14.60
C LYS A 109 -24.78 -8.08 15.93
N GLY A 110 -23.52 -7.65 16.19
CA GLY A 110 -23.12 -6.88 17.38
C GLY A 110 -23.35 -5.37 17.26
N LEU A 111 -23.95 -4.89 16.18
CA LEU A 111 -24.03 -3.46 15.86
C LEU A 111 -24.68 -2.63 16.98
N MET A 112 -25.74 -3.16 17.61
CA MET A 112 -26.48 -2.41 18.65
C MET A 112 -25.69 -2.23 19.95
N GLU A 113 -24.70 -3.10 20.20
CA GLU A 113 -23.81 -2.99 21.36
C GLU A 113 -22.72 -1.91 21.16
N ASP A 114 -22.37 -1.65 19.91
CA ASP A 114 -21.27 -0.74 19.54
C ASP A 114 -21.75 0.69 19.24
N LEU A 115 -23.03 0.87 18.90
CA LEU A 115 -23.62 2.17 18.61
C LEU A 115 -24.08 2.93 19.88
N ALA A 116 -24.14 4.24 19.78
CA ALA A 116 -24.71 5.13 20.77
C ALA A 116 -25.66 6.13 20.10
N ILE A 117 -26.58 6.71 20.88
CA ILE A 117 -27.47 7.79 20.42
C ILE A 117 -26.59 8.98 19.97
N GLY A 118 -26.90 9.53 18.80
CA GLY A 118 -26.16 10.60 18.15
C GLY A 118 -25.04 10.13 17.20
N ASP A 119 -24.75 8.81 17.15
CA ASP A 119 -23.83 8.28 16.18
C ASP A 119 -24.36 8.39 14.76
N ARG A 120 -23.45 8.49 13.80
CA ARG A 120 -23.80 8.51 12.38
C ARG A 120 -23.57 7.15 11.74
N ILE A 121 -24.52 6.77 10.88
CA ILE A 121 -24.43 5.63 10.01
C ILE A 121 -24.43 6.16 8.57
N LEU A 122 -23.38 5.85 7.84
CA LEU A 122 -23.24 6.20 6.44
C LEU A 122 -23.52 4.96 5.60
N VAL A 123 -24.32 5.08 4.56
CA VAL A 123 -24.64 3.98 3.65
C VAL A 123 -24.37 4.40 2.21
N ASN A 124 -23.99 3.41 1.36
CA ASN A 124 -23.69 3.62 -0.04
C ASN A 124 -22.56 4.67 -0.25
N ASN A 125 -21.38 4.43 0.36
CA ASN A 125 -20.22 5.33 0.30
C ASN A 125 -20.54 6.75 0.81
N GLY A 126 -21.36 6.86 1.85
CA GLY A 126 -21.71 8.15 2.46
C GLY A 126 -22.73 8.99 1.69
N LEU A 127 -23.34 8.45 0.64
CA LEU A 127 -24.38 9.14 -0.13
C LEU A 127 -25.70 9.29 0.64
N VAL A 128 -25.99 8.36 1.57
CA VAL A 128 -27.13 8.43 2.47
C VAL A 128 -26.63 8.40 3.90
N ILE A 129 -27.03 9.40 4.70
CA ILE A 129 -26.53 9.61 6.06
C ILE A 129 -27.66 9.55 7.06
N PHE A 130 -27.44 8.81 8.15
CA PHE A 130 -28.38 8.64 9.24
C PHE A 130 -27.74 9.07 10.56
N GLU A 131 -28.58 9.49 11.51
CA GLU A 131 -28.23 9.73 12.91
C GLU A 131 -29.07 8.84 13.80
N VAL A 132 -28.43 8.13 14.72
CA VAL A 132 -29.11 7.23 15.68
C VAL A 132 -29.88 8.06 16.70
N GLU A 133 -31.20 7.88 16.78
CA GLU A 133 -32.08 8.55 17.76
C GLU A 133 -32.42 7.67 18.95
N SER A 134 -32.57 6.35 18.74
CA SER A 134 -32.77 5.39 19.83
C SER A 134 -32.25 4.01 19.45
N LEU A 135 -31.91 3.22 20.48
CA LEU A 135 -31.38 1.85 20.36
C LEU A 135 -32.17 0.93 21.29
N ASP A 136 -32.39 -0.29 20.81
CA ASP A 136 -32.79 -1.42 21.65
C ASP A 136 -31.89 -2.65 21.39
N GLU A 137 -32.26 -3.83 21.85
CA GLU A 137 -31.46 -5.06 21.71
C GLU A 137 -31.20 -5.45 20.25
N THR A 138 -32.08 -5.08 19.32
CA THR A 138 -32.04 -5.53 17.92
C THR A 138 -32.09 -4.40 16.91
N ASP A 139 -32.57 -3.23 17.29
CA ASP A 139 -32.94 -2.16 16.37
C ASP A 139 -32.21 -0.83 16.72
N ALA A 140 -31.70 -0.18 15.69
CA ALA A 140 -31.25 1.23 15.73
C ALA A 140 -32.27 2.07 14.96
N CYS A 141 -33.10 2.84 15.67
CA CYS A 141 -34.00 3.78 15.04
C CYS A 141 -33.22 5.08 14.75
N CYS A 142 -33.23 5.48 13.49
CA CYS A 142 -32.43 6.59 13.00
C CYS A 142 -33.30 7.62 12.29
N ARG A 143 -32.81 8.86 12.27
CA ARG A 143 -33.32 9.90 11.39
C ARG A 143 -32.41 10.03 10.17
N VAL A 144 -32.99 10.15 8.98
CA VAL A 144 -32.26 10.45 7.75
C VAL A 144 -31.78 11.89 7.77
N LEU A 145 -30.47 12.10 7.77
CA LEU A 145 -29.86 13.42 7.66
C LEU A 145 -29.69 13.85 6.19
N THR A 146 -29.30 12.90 5.34
CA THR A 146 -29.18 13.07 3.89
C THR A 146 -29.85 11.90 3.21
N GLY A 147 -30.94 12.17 2.50
CA GLY A 147 -31.72 11.18 1.77
C GLY A 147 -31.09 10.77 0.44
N GLY A 148 -31.67 9.75 -0.17
CA GLY A 148 -31.24 9.24 -1.45
C GLY A 148 -31.78 7.85 -1.74
N VAL A 149 -31.34 7.27 -2.85
CA VAL A 149 -31.73 5.92 -3.27
C VAL A 149 -30.79 4.89 -2.60
N LEU A 150 -31.38 3.96 -1.85
CA LEU A 150 -30.70 2.78 -1.34
C LEU A 150 -31.12 1.55 -2.14
N SER A 151 -30.14 0.77 -2.60
CA SER A 151 -30.38 -0.56 -3.19
C SER A 151 -29.77 -1.66 -2.31
N ASP A 152 -30.01 -2.89 -2.69
CA ASP A 152 -29.56 -4.08 -1.96
C ASP A 152 -28.06 -4.07 -1.64
N ARG A 153 -27.74 -4.58 -0.45
CA ARG A 153 -26.39 -4.93 -0.02
C ARG A 153 -25.37 -3.79 -0.10
N LYS A 154 -25.83 -2.54 0.08
CA LYS A 154 -24.90 -1.38 0.13
C LYS A 154 -24.03 -1.43 1.37
N SER A 155 -22.80 -0.95 1.23
CA SER A 155 -21.83 -0.81 2.31
C SER A 155 -22.32 0.17 3.38
N MET A 156 -21.94 -0.10 4.62
CA MET A 156 -22.17 0.75 5.78
C MET A 156 -20.83 1.16 6.37
N SER A 157 -20.76 2.39 6.88
CA SER A 157 -19.62 2.94 7.61
C SER A 157 -20.11 3.64 8.86
N PHE A 158 -19.25 3.66 9.90
CA PHE A 158 -19.58 4.18 11.22
C PHE A 158 -18.49 5.15 11.68
N PRO A 159 -18.48 6.41 11.21
CA PRO A 159 -17.41 7.35 11.46
C PRO A 159 -17.05 7.50 12.93
N GLY A 160 -15.76 7.34 13.23
CA GLY A 160 -15.23 7.46 14.60
C GLY A 160 -15.53 6.27 15.51
N LYS A 161 -16.06 5.16 15.01
CA LYS A 161 -16.33 3.94 15.78
C LYS A 161 -15.35 2.82 15.45
N VAL A 162 -14.97 2.08 16.48
CA VAL A 162 -14.27 0.80 16.37
C VAL A 162 -15.24 -0.29 16.81
N LEU A 163 -15.67 -1.13 15.89
CA LEU A 163 -16.64 -2.18 16.16
C LEU A 163 -15.97 -3.41 16.78
N ASN A 164 -16.66 -4.07 17.71
CA ASN A 164 -16.17 -5.21 18.48
C ASN A 164 -16.33 -6.55 17.73
N GLN A 165 -15.65 -6.69 16.61
CA GLN A 165 -15.61 -7.98 15.89
C GLN A 165 -14.17 -8.43 15.65
N PRO A 166 -13.93 -9.75 15.43
CA PRO A 166 -12.63 -10.25 15.05
C PRO A 166 -12.13 -9.55 13.78
N PHE A 167 -10.87 -9.11 13.78
CA PHE A 167 -10.27 -8.44 12.64
C PHE A 167 -10.24 -9.33 11.39
N LEU A 168 -9.89 -10.61 11.56
CA LEU A 168 -9.87 -11.59 10.48
C LEU A 168 -11.18 -12.37 10.43
N SER A 169 -11.97 -12.17 9.37
CA SER A 169 -13.11 -13.02 9.06
C SER A 169 -12.65 -14.41 8.59
N ASP A 170 -13.56 -15.40 8.58
CA ASP A 170 -13.25 -16.73 8.05
C ASP A 170 -12.85 -16.65 6.56
N HIS A 171 -13.49 -15.76 5.80
CA HIS A 171 -13.16 -15.50 4.40
C HIS A 171 -11.72 -14.93 4.25
N ASP A 172 -11.36 -13.94 5.07
CA ASP A 172 -9.99 -13.41 5.05
C ASP A 172 -8.97 -14.48 5.40
N ARG A 173 -9.28 -15.37 6.35
CA ARG A 173 -8.40 -16.51 6.70
C ARG A 173 -8.18 -17.46 5.52
N GLU A 174 -9.23 -17.76 4.77
CA GLU A 174 -9.15 -18.60 3.55
C GLU A 174 -8.30 -17.91 2.47
N ASP A 175 -8.47 -16.61 2.27
CA ASP A 175 -7.69 -15.80 1.33
C ASP A 175 -6.21 -15.73 1.73
N LEU A 176 -5.92 -15.56 3.01
CA LEU A 176 -4.55 -15.56 3.53
C LEU A 176 -3.87 -16.93 3.31
N LEU A 177 -4.57 -18.04 3.59
CA LEU A 177 -4.06 -19.38 3.30
C LEU A 177 -3.79 -19.59 1.79
N PHE A 178 -4.66 -19.05 0.95
CA PHE A 178 -4.45 -19.06 -0.49
C PHE A 178 -3.20 -18.24 -0.88
N GLY A 179 -3.04 -17.05 -0.30
CA GLY A 179 -1.88 -16.18 -0.50
C GLY A 179 -0.55 -16.84 -0.09
N ILE A 180 -0.53 -17.50 1.09
CA ILE A 180 0.64 -18.24 1.59
C ILE A 180 1.02 -19.35 0.61
N ARG A 181 0.06 -20.19 0.20
CA ARG A 181 0.30 -21.29 -0.77
C ARG A 181 0.84 -20.80 -2.11
N ASN A 182 0.43 -19.60 -2.50
CA ASN A 182 0.86 -18.98 -3.75
C ASN A 182 2.13 -18.14 -3.63
N GLY A 183 2.68 -17.96 -2.44
CA GLY A 183 3.92 -17.20 -2.22
C GLY A 183 3.76 -15.74 -2.65
N VAL A 184 2.70 -15.06 -2.18
CA VAL A 184 2.54 -13.61 -2.35
C VAL A 184 3.59 -12.87 -1.52
N ASP A 185 4.00 -11.69 -1.98
CA ASP A 185 5.07 -10.93 -1.33
C ASP A 185 4.53 -9.97 -0.26
N PHE A 186 3.29 -9.47 -0.46
CA PHE A 186 2.63 -8.52 0.42
C PHE A 186 1.18 -8.90 0.68
N ILE A 187 0.71 -8.58 1.87
CA ILE A 187 -0.72 -8.51 2.20
C ILE A 187 -1.05 -7.06 2.54
N ALA A 188 -2.02 -6.48 1.82
CA ALA A 188 -2.64 -5.22 2.17
C ALA A 188 -3.85 -5.52 3.04
N ALA A 189 -3.75 -5.22 4.34
CA ALA A 189 -4.75 -5.51 5.36
C ALA A 189 -5.78 -4.40 5.43
N SER A 190 -7.02 -4.69 5.06
CA SER A 190 -8.11 -3.70 5.01
C SER A 190 -8.64 -3.34 6.40
N PHE A 191 -9.05 -2.08 6.58
CA PHE A 191 -9.70 -1.52 7.75
C PHE A 191 -8.90 -1.63 9.06
N VAL A 192 -7.57 -1.53 8.98
CA VAL A 192 -6.71 -1.53 10.18
C VAL A 192 -7.00 -0.29 11.03
N SER A 193 -7.40 -0.52 12.28
CA SER A 193 -7.76 0.52 13.25
C SER A 193 -6.78 0.63 14.41
N ARG A 194 -6.09 -0.45 14.75
CA ARG A 194 -5.21 -0.55 15.91
C ARG A 194 -4.06 -1.55 15.68
N LYS A 195 -3.04 -1.45 16.53
CA LYS A 195 -1.88 -2.34 16.51
C LYS A 195 -2.25 -3.83 16.58
N GLN A 196 -3.28 -4.17 17.38
CA GLN A 196 -3.70 -5.56 17.58
C GLN A 196 -4.17 -6.21 16.28
N ASP A 197 -4.81 -5.47 15.39
CA ASP A 197 -5.28 -5.98 14.10
C ASP A 197 -4.11 -6.54 13.25
N ILE A 198 -2.97 -5.85 13.27
CA ILE A 198 -1.75 -6.33 12.59
C ILE A 198 -1.11 -7.51 13.32
N LEU A 199 -1.14 -7.51 14.65
CA LEU A 199 -0.60 -8.64 15.44
C LEU A 199 -1.41 -9.91 15.20
N ASP A 200 -2.74 -9.84 15.20
CA ASP A 200 -3.63 -10.97 14.92
C ASP A 200 -3.39 -11.54 13.51
N MET A 201 -3.20 -10.66 12.51
CA MET A 201 -2.84 -11.10 11.16
C MET A 201 -1.47 -11.78 11.12
N LYS A 202 -0.46 -11.19 11.77
CA LYS A 202 0.90 -11.78 11.79
C LYS A 202 0.97 -13.09 12.54
N GLU A 203 0.21 -13.24 13.61
CA GLU A 203 0.08 -14.50 14.33
C GLU A 203 -0.52 -15.58 13.42
N PHE A 204 -1.61 -15.26 12.72
CA PHE A 204 -2.20 -16.18 11.74
C PHE A 204 -1.23 -16.56 10.62
N LEU A 205 -0.47 -15.60 10.08
CA LEU A 205 0.55 -15.86 9.07
C LEU A 205 1.66 -16.78 9.61
N HIS A 206 2.13 -16.52 10.82
CA HIS A 206 3.16 -17.32 11.48
C HIS A 206 2.73 -18.77 11.67
N GLU A 207 1.54 -18.99 12.22
CA GLU A 207 0.96 -20.33 12.43
C GLU A 207 0.81 -21.14 11.14
N ASN A 208 0.69 -20.46 9.99
CA ASN A 208 0.46 -21.08 8.69
C ASN A 208 1.67 -21.01 7.72
N GLY A 209 2.87 -20.63 8.24
CA GLY A 209 4.10 -20.60 7.45
C GLY A 209 4.24 -19.40 6.52
N GLY A 210 3.53 -18.29 6.81
CA GLY A 210 3.55 -17.03 6.06
C GLY A 210 4.50 -15.97 6.62
N ASP A 211 5.47 -16.31 7.46
CA ASP A 211 6.41 -15.36 8.10
C ASP A 211 7.15 -14.46 7.12
N GLY A 212 7.35 -14.95 5.90
CA GLY A 212 8.05 -14.23 4.85
C GLY A 212 7.22 -13.14 4.18
N ILE A 213 5.94 -12.96 4.49
CA ILE A 213 5.05 -12.02 3.82
C ILE A 213 5.04 -10.69 4.58
N ASP A 214 5.28 -9.58 3.88
CA ASP A 214 5.23 -8.23 4.48
C ASP A 214 3.77 -7.74 4.56
N VAL A 215 3.36 -7.18 5.71
CA VAL A 215 2.00 -6.66 5.93
C VAL A 215 1.98 -5.13 5.73
N ILE A 216 1.09 -4.67 4.86
CA ILE A 216 0.80 -3.26 4.59
C ILE A 216 -0.56 -2.93 5.22
N ALA A 217 -0.57 -2.07 6.23
CA ALA A 217 -1.80 -1.65 6.89
C ALA A 217 -2.56 -0.62 6.02
N LYS A 218 -3.80 -0.91 5.65
CA LYS A 218 -4.64 0.06 4.95
C LYS A 218 -5.30 0.98 5.97
N ILE A 219 -5.02 2.27 5.86
CA ILE A 219 -5.58 3.31 6.73
C ILE A 219 -6.82 3.85 6.03
N GLU A 220 -7.98 3.44 6.52
CA GLU A 220 -9.29 3.62 5.90
C GLU A 220 -10.30 4.28 6.85
N ASN A 221 -9.91 4.55 8.11
CA ASN A 221 -10.76 5.15 9.12
C ASN A 221 -9.97 6.06 10.08
N GLN A 222 -10.69 6.88 10.85
CA GLN A 222 -10.08 7.83 11.80
C GLN A 222 -9.22 7.13 12.85
N SER A 223 -9.66 5.99 13.38
CA SER A 223 -8.90 5.24 14.39
C SER A 223 -7.53 4.79 13.86
N GLY A 224 -7.44 4.36 12.60
CA GLY A 224 -6.17 4.04 11.95
C GLY A 224 -5.23 5.26 11.84
N VAL A 225 -5.79 6.45 11.60
CA VAL A 225 -5.02 7.71 11.60
C VAL A 225 -4.50 8.03 12.99
N ASP A 226 -5.34 7.94 14.02
CA ASP A 226 -5.00 8.27 15.41
C ASP A 226 -3.95 7.32 15.98
N ASN A 227 -4.02 6.02 15.64
CA ASN A 227 -3.13 4.96 16.13
C ASN A 227 -1.93 4.69 15.20
N ILE A 228 -1.62 5.59 14.26
CA ILE A 228 -0.64 5.34 13.19
C ILE A 228 0.75 4.94 13.70
N GLU A 229 1.23 5.51 14.83
CA GLU A 229 2.55 5.16 15.38
C GLU A 229 2.60 3.72 15.88
N GLU A 230 1.55 3.29 16.59
CA GLU A 230 1.44 1.93 17.12
C GLU A 230 1.29 0.92 15.98
N ILE A 231 0.47 1.21 14.97
CA ILE A 231 0.31 0.39 13.77
C ILE A 231 1.66 0.27 13.05
N CYS A 232 2.35 1.38 12.82
CA CYS A 232 3.66 1.39 12.19
C CYS A 232 4.73 0.61 12.98
N SER A 233 4.59 0.46 14.31
CA SER A 233 5.56 -0.30 15.09
C SER A 233 5.59 -1.78 14.72
N VAL A 234 4.50 -2.32 14.15
CA VAL A 234 4.30 -3.75 13.87
C VAL A 234 4.05 -4.12 12.41
N CYS A 235 3.87 -3.15 11.49
CA CYS A 235 3.70 -3.41 10.05
C CYS A 235 4.94 -3.03 9.23
N GLU A 236 5.00 -3.44 7.96
CA GLU A 236 6.10 -3.15 7.04
C GLU A 236 5.84 -1.92 6.16
N GLY A 237 4.61 -1.43 6.16
CA GLY A 237 4.20 -0.23 5.43
C GLY A 237 2.73 0.08 5.65
N ILE A 238 2.26 1.18 5.08
CA ILE A 238 0.86 1.57 5.08
C ILE A 238 0.37 1.89 3.67
N MET A 239 -0.94 1.82 3.50
CA MET A 239 -1.65 2.33 2.32
C MET A 239 -2.65 3.38 2.78
N VAL A 240 -2.53 4.59 2.27
CA VAL A 240 -3.54 5.65 2.42
C VAL A 240 -4.62 5.37 1.37
N ALA A 241 -5.68 4.71 1.78
CA ALA A 241 -6.79 4.29 0.91
C ALA A 241 -7.85 5.38 0.90
N ARG A 242 -7.67 6.38 0.04
CA ARG A 242 -8.40 7.66 0.09
C ARG A 242 -9.90 7.51 -0.17
N GLY A 243 -10.31 6.53 -0.97
CA GLY A 243 -11.71 6.25 -1.24
C GLY A 243 -12.50 5.96 0.03
N ASP A 244 -12.04 4.96 0.81
CA ASP A 244 -12.70 4.56 2.06
C ASP A 244 -12.44 5.58 3.17
N LEU A 245 -11.20 6.06 3.33
CA LEU A 245 -10.86 7.06 4.33
C LEU A 245 -11.67 8.37 4.14
N GLY A 246 -11.93 8.78 2.89
CA GLY A 246 -12.70 10.00 2.58
C GLY A 246 -14.20 9.88 2.90
N VAL A 247 -14.70 8.67 3.14
CA VAL A 247 -16.06 8.44 3.67
C VAL A 247 -16.07 8.56 5.20
N GLU A 248 -15.00 8.10 5.85
CA GLU A 248 -14.87 8.02 7.31
C GLU A 248 -14.44 9.32 7.98
N VAL A 249 -13.72 10.19 7.27
CA VAL A 249 -13.25 11.49 7.79
C VAL A 249 -13.89 12.65 7.01
N PRO A 250 -13.95 13.87 7.57
CA PRO A 250 -14.38 15.03 6.80
C PRO A 250 -13.52 15.18 5.53
N PHE A 251 -14.15 15.23 4.36
CA PHE A 251 -13.43 15.26 3.07
C PHE A 251 -12.45 16.45 2.98
N THR A 252 -12.71 17.53 3.71
CA THR A 252 -11.84 18.73 3.78
C THR A 252 -10.53 18.45 4.52
N GLU A 253 -10.47 17.43 5.37
CA GLU A 253 -9.29 17.06 6.15
C GLU A 253 -8.42 16.01 5.43
N LEU A 254 -8.98 15.27 4.49
CA LEU A 254 -8.31 14.18 3.79
C LEU A 254 -6.93 14.56 3.21
N PRO A 255 -6.75 15.72 2.55
CA PRO A 255 -5.43 16.11 2.03
C PRO A 255 -4.39 16.34 3.14
N ALA A 256 -4.80 16.89 4.28
CA ALA A 256 -3.92 17.12 5.43
C ALA A 256 -3.53 15.78 6.10
N ILE A 257 -4.49 14.88 6.26
CA ILE A 257 -4.28 13.51 6.77
C ILE A 257 -3.31 12.74 5.86
N GLN A 258 -3.50 12.78 4.54
CA GLN A 258 -2.57 12.16 3.58
C GLN A 258 -1.13 12.65 3.78
N LYS A 259 -0.91 13.96 3.84
CA LYS A 259 0.41 14.57 4.06
C LYS A 259 1.03 14.15 5.39
N TYR A 260 0.22 14.14 6.44
CA TYR A 260 0.63 13.69 7.77
C TYR A 260 1.08 12.23 7.74
N LEU A 261 0.25 11.32 7.22
CA LEU A 261 0.53 9.90 7.14
C LEU A 261 1.79 9.61 6.31
N ILE A 262 1.92 10.22 5.12
CA ILE A 262 3.10 10.05 4.25
C ILE A 262 4.37 10.48 5.00
N THR A 263 4.37 11.66 5.57
CA THR A 263 5.55 12.21 6.27
C THR A 263 5.90 11.37 7.49
N LYS A 264 4.91 11.07 8.35
CA LYS A 264 5.10 10.33 9.59
C LYS A 264 5.64 8.93 9.34
N CYS A 265 5.02 8.19 8.45
CA CYS A 265 5.41 6.80 8.17
C CYS A 265 6.76 6.71 7.47
N ARG A 266 7.05 7.63 6.55
CA ARG A 266 8.36 7.75 5.92
C ARG A 266 9.46 7.94 6.98
N LEU A 267 9.28 8.88 7.91
CA LEU A 267 10.24 9.13 9.00
C LEU A 267 10.41 7.92 9.93
N LEU A 268 9.37 7.10 10.07
CA LEU A 268 9.43 5.82 10.81
C LEU A 268 10.09 4.68 10.00
N GLY A 269 10.47 4.92 8.74
CA GLY A 269 11.10 3.92 7.87
C GLY A 269 10.12 2.91 7.27
N LYS A 270 8.83 3.28 7.19
CA LYS A 270 7.78 2.45 6.60
C LYS A 270 7.53 2.84 5.14
N ARG A 271 7.17 1.85 4.32
CA ARG A 271 6.68 2.12 2.96
C ARG A 271 5.32 2.78 3.05
N VAL A 272 5.08 3.76 2.19
CA VAL A 272 3.77 4.45 2.11
C VAL A 272 3.26 4.34 0.69
N ILE A 273 2.03 3.89 0.55
CA ILE A 273 1.33 3.77 -0.72
C ILE A 273 0.20 4.80 -0.71
N THR A 274 0.14 5.67 -1.71
CA THR A 274 -1.01 6.54 -1.94
C THR A 274 -1.92 5.89 -2.98
N ALA A 275 -3.17 5.63 -2.60
CA ALA A 275 -4.08 4.77 -3.34
C ALA A 275 -5.44 5.43 -3.60
N THR A 276 -6.12 4.92 -4.62
CA THR A 276 -7.46 5.27 -5.09
C THR A 276 -7.59 6.68 -5.68
N GLU A 277 -8.44 6.82 -6.70
CA GLU A 277 -8.77 8.09 -7.36
C GLU A 277 -7.53 8.87 -7.84
N MET A 278 -6.49 8.17 -8.33
CA MET A 278 -5.25 8.82 -8.77
C MET A 278 -5.35 9.34 -10.21
N LEU A 279 -5.77 8.47 -11.14
CA LEU A 279 -5.99 8.78 -12.56
C LEU A 279 -7.37 8.25 -13.00
N GLU A 280 -8.39 8.38 -12.17
CA GLU A 280 -9.72 7.77 -12.31
C GLU A 280 -10.35 8.01 -13.68
N SER A 281 -10.17 9.22 -14.25
CA SER A 281 -10.69 9.52 -15.59
C SER A 281 -10.08 8.65 -16.68
N MET A 282 -8.90 8.04 -16.45
CA MET A 282 -8.25 7.15 -17.40
C MET A 282 -8.88 5.75 -17.48
N ILE A 283 -9.84 5.44 -16.62
CA ILE A 283 -10.71 4.27 -16.82
C ILE A 283 -11.38 4.36 -18.22
N GLU A 284 -11.88 5.53 -18.57
CA GLU A 284 -12.61 5.76 -19.82
C GLU A 284 -11.80 6.55 -20.86
N LYS A 285 -10.96 7.50 -20.41
CA LYS A 285 -10.26 8.47 -21.24
C LYS A 285 -8.78 8.10 -21.45
N PRO A 286 -8.19 8.43 -22.62
CA PRO A 286 -6.77 8.15 -22.88
C PRO A 286 -5.79 9.10 -22.16
N ARG A 287 -6.30 10.13 -21.47
CA ARG A 287 -5.50 11.15 -20.77
C ARG A 287 -6.19 11.56 -19.47
N PRO A 288 -5.42 11.80 -18.40
CA PRO A 288 -5.96 12.26 -17.14
C PRO A 288 -6.38 13.74 -17.22
N THR A 289 -7.16 14.16 -16.25
CA THR A 289 -7.45 15.57 -15.99
C THR A 289 -6.24 16.29 -15.40
N ARG A 290 -6.23 17.63 -15.45
CA ARG A 290 -5.17 18.42 -14.80
C ARG A 290 -5.19 18.29 -13.28
N ALA A 291 -6.37 18.09 -12.68
CA ALA A 291 -6.51 17.85 -11.25
C ALA A 291 -5.84 16.53 -10.83
N GLU A 292 -6.04 15.45 -11.59
CA GLU A 292 -5.41 14.16 -11.34
C GLU A 292 -3.89 14.21 -11.49
N ILE A 293 -3.38 14.91 -12.53
CA ILE A 293 -1.94 15.14 -12.67
C ILE A 293 -1.38 15.85 -11.45
N SER A 294 -2.07 16.89 -10.96
CA SER A 294 -1.66 17.64 -9.76
C SER A 294 -1.73 16.78 -8.50
N ASP A 295 -2.70 15.89 -8.40
CA ASP A 295 -2.86 14.99 -7.24
C ASP A 295 -1.73 13.94 -7.18
N VAL A 296 -1.41 13.28 -8.29
CA VAL A 296 -0.25 12.38 -8.38
C VAL A 296 1.04 13.12 -8.02
N ALA A 297 1.25 14.31 -8.59
CA ALA A 297 2.42 15.13 -8.31
C ALA A 297 2.50 15.51 -6.81
N ASN A 298 1.38 15.88 -6.18
CA ASN A 298 1.33 16.18 -4.75
C ASN A 298 1.76 14.97 -3.89
N ALA A 299 1.26 13.77 -4.19
CA ALA A 299 1.67 12.57 -3.46
C ALA A 299 3.19 12.32 -3.58
N VAL A 300 3.78 12.56 -4.75
CA VAL A 300 5.23 12.46 -4.98
C VAL A 300 5.98 13.56 -4.22
N TYR A 301 5.52 14.81 -4.27
CA TYR A 301 6.08 15.91 -3.47
C TYR A 301 6.00 15.64 -1.97
N ASP A 302 4.94 15.03 -1.48
CA ASP A 302 4.80 14.64 -0.07
C ASP A 302 5.81 13.56 0.34
N GLY A 303 6.31 12.79 -0.63
CA GLY A 303 7.34 11.76 -0.44
C GLY A 303 6.78 10.34 -0.30
N THR A 304 5.63 10.04 -0.89
CA THR A 304 5.09 8.67 -0.96
C THR A 304 6.11 7.68 -1.52
N SER A 305 6.06 6.43 -1.10
CA SER A 305 6.96 5.39 -1.65
C SER A 305 6.43 4.84 -2.98
N ALA A 306 5.11 4.76 -3.08
CA ALA A 306 4.43 4.27 -4.28
C ALA A 306 3.09 4.96 -4.47
N VAL A 307 2.64 4.98 -5.71
CA VAL A 307 1.30 5.36 -6.14
C VAL A 307 0.59 4.15 -6.73
N MET A 308 -0.73 4.05 -6.56
CA MET A 308 -1.49 2.87 -6.96
C MET A 308 -2.60 3.21 -7.95
N LEU A 309 -2.68 2.41 -9.02
CA LEU A 309 -3.80 2.36 -9.96
C LEU A 309 -4.78 1.27 -9.53
N SER A 310 -6.05 1.60 -9.49
CA SER A 310 -7.17 0.72 -9.14
C SER A 310 -7.97 0.32 -10.37
N GLY A 311 -9.10 0.97 -10.62
CA GLY A 311 -9.94 0.76 -11.79
C GLY A 311 -9.22 1.02 -13.10
N GLU A 312 -8.32 1.99 -13.12
CA GLU A 312 -7.56 2.42 -14.29
C GLU A 312 -6.78 1.27 -14.94
N SER A 313 -6.21 0.39 -14.14
CA SER A 313 -5.45 -0.77 -14.61
C SER A 313 -6.25 -2.07 -14.59
N ALA A 314 -7.28 -2.19 -13.72
CA ALA A 314 -8.08 -3.41 -13.57
C ALA A 314 -9.19 -3.55 -14.61
N ALA A 315 -9.88 -2.47 -14.94
CA ALA A 315 -11.08 -2.45 -15.77
C ALA A 315 -11.06 -1.35 -16.84
N GLY A 316 -10.08 -0.45 -16.78
CA GLY A 316 -9.97 0.68 -17.69
C GLY A 316 -9.65 0.28 -19.13
N LYS A 317 -9.97 1.15 -20.08
CA LYS A 317 -9.76 0.92 -21.51
C LYS A 317 -8.29 0.96 -21.91
N ASN A 318 -7.42 1.60 -21.10
CA ASN A 318 -6.03 1.88 -21.44
C ASN A 318 -5.07 1.57 -20.28
N PRO A 319 -4.98 0.32 -19.79
CA PRO A 319 -4.20 -0.02 -18.58
C PRO A 319 -2.70 0.24 -18.74
N VAL A 320 -2.14 0.00 -19.91
CA VAL A 320 -0.73 0.25 -20.24
C VAL A 320 -0.41 1.76 -20.19
N ASP A 321 -1.27 2.58 -20.82
CA ASP A 321 -1.11 4.04 -20.82
C ASP A 321 -1.28 4.62 -19.40
N ALA A 322 -2.16 4.06 -18.57
CA ALA A 322 -2.30 4.49 -17.19
C ALA A 322 -1.00 4.30 -16.40
N VAL A 323 -0.31 3.16 -16.55
CA VAL A 323 1.01 2.93 -15.92
C VAL A 323 2.06 3.90 -16.48
N ARG A 324 2.11 4.07 -17.79
CA ARG A 324 3.06 4.97 -18.45
C ARG A 324 2.87 6.41 -17.96
N VAL A 325 1.65 6.94 -18.03
CA VAL A 325 1.32 8.32 -17.62
C VAL A 325 1.61 8.56 -16.14
N MET A 326 1.25 7.60 -15.26
CA MET A 326 1.60 7.65 -13.84
C MET A 326 3.12 7.76 -13.65
N GLY A 327 3.88 6.98 -14.43
CA GLY A 327 5.34 6.99 -14.43
C GLY A 327 5.92 8.33 -14.88
N GLU A 328 5.40 8.89 -15.98
CA GLU A 328 5.83 10.18 -16.50
C GLU A 328 5.59 11.33 -15.52
N ILE A 329 4.40 11.39 -14.88
CA ILE A 329 4.09 12.41 -13.87
C ILE A 329 5.04 12.28 -12.67
N ALA A 330 5.25 11.06 -12.17
CA ALA A 330 6.13 10.83 -11.03
C ALA A 330 7.58 11.23 -11.36
N GLU A 331 8.11 10.81 -12.50
CA GLU A 331 9.49 11.12 -12.89
C GLU A 331 9.71 12.61 -13.14
N GLU A 332 8.76 13.29 -13.79
CA GLU A 332 8.85 14.74 -13.99
C GLU A 332 8.79 15.49 -12.66
N THR A 333 7.87 15.11 -11.76
CA THR A 333 7.78 15.71 -10.44
C THR A 333 9.09 15.55 -9.63
N GLU A 334 9.70 14.37 -9.68
CA GLU A 334 10.96 14.07 -8.99
C GLU A 334 12.13 14.95 -9.43
N ARG A 335 12.16 15.43 -10.70
CA ARG A 335 13.17 16.34 -11.23
C ARG A 335 13.11 17.72 -10.58
N HIS A 336 11.95 18.11 -10.05
CA HIS A 336 11.72 19.40 -9.40
C HIS A 336 11.83 19.35 -7.87
N ILE A 337 12.22 18.21 -7.28
CA ILE A 337 12.44 18.07 -5.84
C ILE A 337 13.91 18.25 -5.52
N ASP A 338 14.24 19.24 -4.68
CA ASP A 338 15.55 19.33 -4.06
C ASP A 338 15.66 18.33 -2.89
N TYR A 339 16.17 17.14 -3.21
CA TYR A 339 16.33 16.06 -2.22
C TYR A 339 17.45 16.37 -1.22
N VAL A 340 18.45 17.19 -1.56
CA VAL A 340 19.54 17.59 -0.66
C VAL A 340 18.97 18.54 0.40
N GLU A 341 18.25 19.59 -0.02
CA GLU A 341 17.58 20.50 0.91
C GLU A 341 16.59 19.75 1.80
N ARG A 342 15.77 18.88 1.22
CA ARG A 342 14.80 18.05 1.97
C ARG A 342 15.52 17.22 3.03
N PHE A 343 16.60 16.51 2.67
CA PHE A 343 17.37 15.68 3.60
C PHE A 343 17.92 16.51 4.75
N ARG A 344 18.45 17.71 4.48
CA ARG A 344 19.04 18.60 5.51
C ARG A 344 18.01 19.26 6.44
N ARG A 345 16.79 19.48 5.95
CA ARG A 345 15.70 20.09 6.74
C ARG A 345 14.99 19.09 7.65
N GLU A 346 15.01 17.82 7.33
CA GLU A 346 14.26 16.79 8.06
C GLU A 346 14.95 16.48 9.39
N SER A 347 14.13 16.40 10.46
CA SER A 347 14.59 15.96 11.79
C SER A 347 14.47 14.46 11.91
N TYR A 348 15.50 13.73 11.50
CA TYR A 348 15.51 12.27 11.62
C TYR A 348 15.78 11.82 13.04
N VAL A 349 14.97 10.89 13.53
CA VAL A 349 15.23 10.20 14.80
C VAL A 349 16.05 8.95 14.51
N ILE A 350 17.27 8.93 15.02
CA ILE A 350 18.20 7.79 14.91
C ILE A 350 18.03 6.91 16.16
N ARG A 351 17.46 5.74 16.00
CA ARG A 351 17.06 4.86 17.11
C ARG A 351 18.01 3.69 17.34
N ASN A 352 18.72 3.28 16.30
CA ASN A 352 19.55 2.09 16.33
C ASN A 352 20.73 2.19 15.36
N ARG A 353 21.57 1.15 15.34
CA ARG A 353 22.77 1.08 14.50
C ARG A 353 22.43 1.16 13.01
N VAL A 354 21.40 0.46 12.57
CA VAL A 354 21.01 0.45 11.15
C VAL A 354 20.58 1.84 10.69
N ASP A 355 19.83 2.56 11.53
CA ASP A 355 19.46 3.96 11.28
C ASP A 355 20.69 4.86 11.13
N ALA A 356 21.63 4.73 12.06
CA ALA A 356 22.83 5.57 12.08
C ALA A 356 23.69 5.37 10.83
N ILE A 357 23.94 4.11 10.46
CA ILE A 357 24.76 3.78 9.29
C ILE A 357 24.03 4.16 8.00
N SER A 358 22.74 3.92 7.90
CA SER A 358 21.93 4.30 6.72
C SER A 358 21.88 5.81 6.52
N HIS A 359 21.77 6.58 7.62
CA HIS A 359 21.84 8.04 7.58
C HIS A 359 23.22 8.51 7.15
N ALA A 360 24.28 7.96 7.74
CA ALA A 360 25.67 8.28 7.38
C ALA A 360 25.96 7.97 5.90
N ALA A 361 25.47 6.85 5.37
CA ALA A 361 25.60 6.51 3.95
C ALA A 361 24.96 7.57 3.04
N CYS A 362 23.76 8.07 3.39
CA CYS A 362 23.10 9.13 2.65
C CYS A 362 23.84 10.46 2.75
N THR A 363 24.34 10.82 3.96
CA THR A 363 25.15 12.03 4.18
C THR A 363 26.42 12.00 3.34
N MET A 364 27.16 10.88 3.38
CA MET A 364 28.37 10.71 2.58
C MET A 364 28.11 10.79 1.07
N ALA A 365 26.99 10.18 0.62
CA ALA A 365 26.62 10.24 -0.79
C ALA A 365 26.33 11.68 -1.26
N ILE A 366 25.73 12.49 -0.40
CA ILE A 366 25.47 13.91 -0.67
C ILE A 366 26.79 14.72 -0.66
N ASP A 367 27.60 14.56 0.38
CA ASP A 367 28.82 15.37 0.58
C ASP A 367 29.91 15.08 -0.45
N LEU A 368 29.93 13.87 -0.99
CA LEU A 368 30.90 13.43 -2.02
C LEU A 368 30.33 13.50 -3.46
N ASP A 369 29.12 14.02 -3.64
CA ASP A 369 28.42 14.00 -4.94
C ASP A 369 28.48 12.59 -5.59
N ALA A 370 28.23 11.56 -4.79
CA ALA A 370 28.31 10.17 -5.23
C ALA A 370 27.25 9.87 -6.32
N SER A 371 27.58 8.98 -7.23
CA SER A 371 26.67 8.58 -8.32
C SER A 371 25.61 7.59 -7.87
N ALA A 372 25.85 6.81 -6.80
CA ALA A 372 24.92 5.83 -6.26
C ALA A 372 25.26 5.42 -4.82
N ILE A 373 24.24 4.86 -4.13
CA ILE A 373 24.45 4.11 -2.89
C ILE A 373 24.22 2.64 -3.20
N VAL A 374 25.18 1.77 -2.91
CA VAL A 374 25.07 0.32 -3.07
C VAL A 374 24.85 -0.33 -1.72
N VAL A 375 23.79 -1.09 -1.57
CA VAL A 375 23.40 -1.68 -0.27
C VAL A 375 23.30 -3.18 -0.40
N THR A 376 24.09 -3.89 0.39
CA THR A 376 24.00 -5.37 0.50
C THR A 376 23.10 -5.75 1.66
N SER A 377 22.13 -6.64 1.45
CA SER A 377 21.20 -7.02 2.52
C SER A 377 20.57 -8.39 2.27
N LEU A 378 20.54 -9.24 3.30
CA LEU A 378 19.86 -10.54 3.26
C LEU A 378 18.34 -10.40 3.26
N SER A 379 17.79 -9.58 4.14
CA SER A 379 16.34 -9.38 4.33
C SER A 379 15.78 -8.12 3.64
N GLY A 380 16.62 -7.31 3.01
CA GLY A 380 16.24 -6.02 2.46
C GLY A 380 16.08 -4.89 3.49
N LEU A 381 16.27 -5.16 4.80
CA LEU A 381 16.04 -4.15 5.84
C LEU A 381 16.96 -2.93 5.68
N THR A 382 18.27 -3.12 5.50
CA THR A 382 19.22 -2.01 5.32
C THR A 382 18.88 -1.17 4.10
N VAL A 383 18.48 -1.82 2.99
CA VAL A 383 18.06 -1.13 1.77
C VAL A 383 16.85 -0.22 2.03
N ARG A 384 15.85 -0.73 2.76
CA ARG A 384 14.66 0.06 3.16
C ARG A 384 15.05 1.23 4.07
N MET A 385 15.99 1.03 4.98
CA MET A 385 16.43 2.09 5.89
C MET A 385 17.21 3.18 5.17
N VAL A 386 18.02 2.86 4.17
CA VAL A 386 18.62 3.87 3.28
C VAL A 386 17.54 4.59 2.47
N SER A 387 16.60 3.85 1.89
CA SER A 387 15.49 4.39 1.10
C SER A 387 14.63 5.42 1.87
N ARG A 388 14.41 5.24 3.19
CA ARG A 388 13.60 6.15 4.00
C ARG A 388 14.12 7.58 4.03
N PHE A 389 15.43 7.75 3.89
CA PHE A 389 16.09 9.06 3.90
C PHE A 389 15.95 9.83 2.59
N ARG A 390 15.42 9.18 1.53
CA ARG A 390 15.20 9.80 0.22
C ARG A 390 16.45 10.49 -0.35
N PRO A 391 17.59 9.78 -0.46
CA PRO A 391 18.81 10.39 -1.01
C PRO A 391 18.60 10.88 -2.45
N PRO A 392 19.36 11.90 -2.89
CA PRO A 392 19.26 12.41 -4.27
C PRO A 392 19.67 11.37 -5.31
N VAL A 393 20.57 10.47 -4.93
CA VAL A 393 21.14 9.43 -5.80
C VAL A 393 20.33 8.12 -5.76
N PRO A 394 20.37 7.29 -6.80
CA PRO A 394 19.74 5.98 -6.82
C PRO A 394 20.36 5.03 -5.79
N ILE A 395 19.59 4.05 -5.35
CA ILE A 395 20.00 3.01 -4.42
C ILE A 395 20.00 1.67 -5.16
N LEU A 396 21.16 1.02 -5.27
CA LEU A 396 21.27 -0.35 -5.76
C LEU A 396 21.13 -1.30 -4.58
N GLY A 397 20.03 -2.05 -4.53
CA GLY A 397 19.77 -3.02 -3.46
C GLY A 397 20.16 -4.43 -3.89
N LEU A 398 21.27 -4.95 -3.38
CA LEU A 398 21.71 -6.32 -3.65
C LEU A 398 21.03 -7.28 -2.68
N ALA A 399 20.15 -8.14 -3.20
CA ALA A 399 19.42 -9.14 -2.45
C ALA A 399 19.92 -10.55 -2.80
N THR A 400 20.09 -11.42 -1.80
CA THR A 400 20.63 -12.78 -1.97
C THR A 400 19.54 -13.85 -2.11
N ASN A 401 18.28 -13.46 -2.02
CA ASN A 401 17.13 -14.33 -2.22
C ASN A 401 16.01 -13.63 -3.01
N ARG A 402 15.20 -14.43 -3.68
CA ARG A 402 14.14 -13.94 -4.57
C ARG A 402 13.04 -13.17 -3.84
N ASP A 403 12.72 -13.53 -2.60
CA ASP A 403 11.64 -12.87 -1.84
C ASP A 403 12.03 -11.47 -1.45
N SER A 404 13.23 -11.28 -0.88
CA SER A 404 13.76 -9.94 -0.60
C SER A 404 13.90 -9.10 -1.88
N TRP A 405 14.38 -9.71 -2.98
CA TRP A 405 14.52 -9.06 -4.28
C TRP A 405 13.18 -8.49 -4.78
N ARG A 406 12.10 -9.30 -4.74
CA ARG A 406 10.76 -8.85 -5.14
C ARG A 406 10.21 -7.79 -4.19
N LYS A 407 10.35 -7.97 -2.88
CA LYS A 407 9.84 -7.00 -1.89
C LYS A 407 10.54 -5.63 -1.97
N LEU A 408 11.78 -5.58 -2.41
CA LEU A 408 12.50 -4.34 -2.66
C LEU A 408 11.92 -3.54 -3.83
N ALA A 409 11.15 -4.15 -4.74
CA ALA A 409 10.45 -3.45 -5.81
C ALA A 409 9.45 -2.39 -5.30
N LEU A 410 8.97 -2.50 -4.06
CA LEU A 410 8.10 -1.49 -3.41
C LEU A 410 8.91 -0.43 -2.63
N SER A 411 10.22 -0.45 -2.65
CA SER A 411 11.05 0.51 -1.92
C SER A 411 11.45 1.69 -2.79
N TRP A 412 11.16 2.90 -2.34
CA TRP A 412 11.43 4.14 -3.09
C TRP A 412 12.92 4.27 -3.44
N GLY A 413 13.20 4.66 -4.68
CA GLY A 413 14.54 4.93 -5.19
C GLY A 413 15.43 3.70 -5.32
N VAL A 414 14.93 2.49 -5.03
CA VAL A 414 15.70 1.24 -5.05
C VAL A 414 15.63 0.59 -6.42
N LEU A 415 16.79 0.20 -6.95
CA LEU A 415 16.95 -0.78 -8.02
C LEU A 415 17.34 -2.11 -7.37
N PRO A 416 16.44 -3.08 -7.28
CA PRO A 416 16.77 -4.39 -6.70
C PRO A 416 17.52 -5.26 -7.70
N VAL A 417 18.61 -5.85 -7.28
CA VAL A 417 19.40 -6.80 -8.05
C VAL A 417 19.53 -8.10 -7.26
N LEU A 418 19.22 -9.21 -7.91
CA LEU A 418 19.42 -10.53 -7.33
C LEU A 418 20.89 -10.93 -7.48
N THR A 419 21.51 -11.36 -6.38
CA THR A 419 22.90 -11.79 -6.34
C THR A 419 23.05 -13.06 -5.51
N GLU A 420 24.24 -13.65 -5.55
CA GLU A 420 24.59 -14.78 -4.70
C GLU A 420 25.13 -14.32 -3.33
N GLN A 421 25.22 -15.23 -2.38
CA GLN A 421 25.99 -15.00 -1.16
C GLN A 421 27.47 -15.17 -1.46
N PHE A 422 28.28 -14.18 -1.05
CA PHE A 422 29.70 -14.21 -1.30
C PHE A 422 30.50 -14.67 -0.08
N PRO A 423 31.59 -15.41 -0.29
CA PRO A 423 32.35 -16.03 0.80
C PRO A 423 33.22 -15.03 1.59
N SER A 424 33.52 -13.87 1.02
CA SER A 424 34.32 -12.82 1.67
C SER A 424 33.89 -11.42 1.30
N MET A 425 34.24 -10.45 2.13
CA MET A 425 33.96 -9.02 1.91
C MET A 425 34.65 -8.48 0.65
N GLU A 426 35.84 -8.96 0.31
CA GLU A 426 36.56 -8.54 -0.90
C GLU A 426 35.79 -8.95 -2.16
N VAL A 427 35.32 -10.18 -2.20
CA VAL A 427 34.53 -10.70 -3.33
C VAL A 427 33.20 -9.95 -3.41
N LEU A 428 32.50 -9.76 -2.28
CA LEU A 428 31.26 -8.99 -2.22
C LEU A 428 31.46 -7.58 -2.76
N ASN A 429 32.51 -6.86 -2.30
CA ASN A 429 32.81 -5.50 -2.74
C ASN A 429 33.11 -5.43 -4.23
N TYR A 430 33.91 -6.34 -4.77
CA TYR A 430 34.19 -6.43 -6.20
C TYR A 430 32.91 -6.57 -7.03
N TYR A 431 32.03 -7.50 -6.65
CA TYR A 431 30.75 -7.70 -7.34
C TYR A 431 29.79 -6.53 -7.18
N ALA A 432 29.74 -5.89 -6.01
CA ALA A 432 28.91 -4.73 -5.75
C ALA A 432 29.30 -3.53 -6.63
N VAL A 433 30.59 -3.24 -6.76
CA VAL A 433 31.10 -2.20 -7.67
C VAL A 433 30.77 -2.53 -9.12
N ARG A 434 30.97 -3.78 -9.52
CA ARG A 434 30.65 -4.23 -10.88
C ARG A 434 29.16 -4.14 -11.18
N ALA A 435 28.31 -4.60 -10.25
CA ALA A 435 26.87 -4.50 -10.40
C ALA A 435 26.40 -3.04 -10.53
N ALA A 436 26.97 -2.13 -9.74
CA ALA A 436 26.68 -0.70 -9.84
C ALA A 436 27.04 -0.14 -11.22
N ARG A 437 28.24 -0.46 -11.70
CA ARG A 437 28.68 -0.05 -13.03
C ARG A 437 27.76 -0.57 -14.14
N ASP A 438 27.50 -1.89 -14.14
CA ASP A 438 26.80 -2.56 -15.24
C ASP A 438 25.28 -2.25 -15.24
N VAL A 439 24.64 -2.13 -14.06
CA VAL A 439 23.19 -1.88 -13.94
C VAL A 439 22.84 -0.40 -14.09
N MET A 440 23.72 0.49 -13.64
CA MET A 440 23.46 1.93 -13.64
C MET A 440 24.24 2.70 -14.70
N ASP A 441 25.00 2.01 -15.56
CA ASP A 441 25.84 2.58 -16.61
C ASP A 441 26.79 3.66 -16.07
N LEU A 442 27.41 3.37 -14.89
CA LEU A 442 28.33 4.33 -14.25
C LEU A 442 29.66 4.37 -15.00
N GLN A 443 30.16 5.60 -15.20
CA GLN A 443 31.42 5.83 -15.88
C GLN A 443 32.61 5.53 -14.95
N PRO A 444 33.76 5.11 -15.49
CA PRO A 444 35.00 5.03 -14.74
C PRO A 444 35.30 6.34 -14.02
N GLY A 445 35.74 6.26 -12.77
CA GLY A 445 35.94 7.41 -11.90
C GLY A 445 34.74 7.86 -11.09
N SER A 446 33.53 7.31 -11.34
CA SER A 446 32.34 7.60 -10.54
C SER A 446 32.53 7.13 -9.09
N THR A 447 32.16 7.98 -8.14
CA THR A 447 32.18 7.65 -6.70
C THR A 447 30.88 6.96 -6.31
N ILE A 448 30.97 5.86 -5.55
CA ILE A 448 29.82 5.17 -4.95
C ILE A 448 30.02 5.01 -3.45
N VAL A 449 28.94 5.07 -2.69
CA VAL A 449 28.92 4.76 -1.25
C VAL A 449 28.31 3.37 -1.07
N MET A 450 29.03 2.50 -0.36
CA MET A 450 28.59 1.13 -0.10
C MET A 450 28.27 0.94 1.37
N THR A 451 27.17 0.24 1.66
CA THR A 451 26.79 -0.12 3.04
C THR A 451 26.12 -1.48 3.11
N GLY A 452 26.17 -2.11 4.28
CA GLY A 452 25.55 -3.41 4.51
C GLY A 452 26.04 -4.09 5.77
N GLY A 453 25.72 -5.37 5.92
CA GLY A 453 26.34 -6.25 6.90
C GLY A 453 27.60 -6.92 6.36
N ASP A 454 28.35 -7.53 7.24
CA ASP A 454 29.44 -8.43 6.87
C ASP A 454 28.91 -9.76 6.29
N THR A 455 29.80 -10.64 5.88
CA THR A 455 29.46 -11.95 5.30
C THR A 455 29.15 -13.02 6.34
N SER A 456 28.91 -12.65 7.61
CA SER A 456 28.59 -13.62 8.69
C SER A 456 27.26 -14.36 8.51
N GLY A 457 26.39 -13.86 7.62
CA GLY A 457 25.10 -14.46 7.33
C GLY A 457 23.97 -14.09 8.31
N GLU A 458 24.21 -13.20 9.26
CA GLU A 458 23.21 -12.71 10.19
C GLU A 458 22.43 -11.51 9.65
N SER A 459 21.11 -11.63 9.59
CA SER A 459 20.23 -10.53 9.19
C SER A 459 20.20 -9.42 10.25
N GLY A 460 20.23 -8.14 9.81
CA GLY A 460 20.18 -6.99 10.72
C GLY A 460 21.53 -6.53 11.26
N ASN A 461 22.61 -7.19 10.88
CA ASN A 461 23.99 -6.82 11.30
C ASN A 461 24.63 -5.80 10.34
N THR A 462 23.96 -4.65 10.10
CA THR A 462 24.54 -3.54 9.30
C THR A 462 25.65 -2.89 10.09
N ASN A 463 26.91 -3.03 9.60
CA ASN A 463 28.12 -2.58 10.31
C ASN A 463 29.22 -2.06 9.37
N VAL A 464 29.00 -2.02 8.06
CA VAL A 464 29.97 -1.60 7.06
C VAL A 464 29.50 -0.32 6.36
N LEU A 465 30.43 0.62 6.21
CA LEU A 465 30.27 1.81 5.37
C LEU A 465 31.58 2.04 4.63
N ARG A 466 31.53 2.14 3.30
CA ARG A 466 32.72 2.22 2.45
C ARG A 466 32.49 3.14 1.27
N ILE A 467 33.54 3.79 0.80
CA ILE A 467 33.57 4.59 -0.43
C ILE A 467 34.42 3.82 -1.44
N GLU A 468 33.91 3.70 -2.65
CA GLU A 468 34.60 3.08 -3.77
C GLU A 468 34.54 3.96 -5.00
N THR A 469 35.52 3.80 -5.86
CA THR A 469 35.53 4.41 -7.19
C THR A 469 35.32 3.32 -8.23
N VAL A 470 34.43 3.56 -9.17
CA VAL A 470 34.18 2.64 -10.30
C VAL A 470 35.43 2.61 -11.19
N PRO A 471 35.99 1.41 -11.46
CA PRO A 471 37.20 1.27 -12.24
C PRO A 471 37.01 1.54 -13.75
#